data_299ef2619c1f3b8dd8d5663a02e50455
#
_entry.id   299ef2619c1f3b8dd8d5663a02e50455
#
_cell.length_a   1.000
_cell.length_b   1.000
_cell.length_c   1.000
_cell.angle_alpha   90.00
_cell.angle_beta   90.00
_cell.angle_gamma   90.00
#
_symmetry.space_group_name_H-M   'P 1'
#
loop_
_entity.id
_entity.type
_entity.pdbx_description
1 polymer ?
#
loop_
_entity_poly.entity_id
_entity_poly.type
_entity_poly.pdbx_seq_one_letter_code
_entity_poly.pdbx_strand_id
1 'polypeptide(L)'
;MNYNYSMWPVILIPYNLPPWLVIKEPYFTLSSLIPSPHQPGNEIDIYLKPLVDELKELWEEGVETYDAYSKEHFKMCATLLWTIHDYPGFSNVSGWRTKGYHSCYTCNEELYSEAFESKIGFINHRAYLPMKHHWRHSRLHNGLWEKMKRFLELPVGKIQEQLDRMPNIILGKHPSNKKRQLIGKPNWLKVSILYKLLYWKNKKLKHNIDVVHVEKNISESTYGTLLGIEGKNKDTDKTLIDLQNMNFRHTLHLKQHPDGSYDKPRAFFSLSPNERDGFYDFL
;
A
#
# COMPACT_ATOMS: atom_id res chain seq x y z
N MET A 1 -30.43 -3.59 -8.97
CA MET A 1 -29.52 -2.95 -7.99
C MET A 1 -28.37 -3.91 -7.74
N ASN A 2 -27.16 -3.61 -8.24
CA ASN A 2 -25.98 -4.39 -7.88
C ASN A 2 -25.55 -3.96 -6.48
N TYR A 3 -25.87 -4.78 -5.49
CA TYR A 3 -25.30 -4.62 -4.16
C TYR A 3 -23.86 -5.14 -4.22
N ASN A 4 -22.89 -4.24 -4.29
CA ASN A 4 -21.49 -4.60 -4.06
C ASN A 4 -21.33 -4.93 -2.57
N TYR A 5 -21.47 -6.22 -2.24
CA TYR A 5 -21.23 -6.72 -0.90
C TYR A 5 -19.77 -7.10 -0.78
N SER A 6 -19.07 -6.53 0.17
CA SER A 6 -17.65 -6.80 0.43
C SER A 6 -17.51 -7.68 1.67
N MET A 7 -16.67 -8.71 1.59
CA MET A 7 -16.29 -9.53 2.74
C MET A 7 -14.77 -9.41 2.96
N TRP A 8 -14.37 -9.30 4.22
CA TRP A 8 -12.98 -9.12 4.62
C TRP A 8 -12.55 -10.31 5.45
N PRO A 9 -11.92 -11.34 4.86
CA PRO A 9 -11.37 -12.46 5.59
C PRO A 9 -10.10 -12.04 6.34
N VAL A 10 -9.97 -12.51 7.58
CA VAL A 10 -8.74 -12.43 8.36
C VAL A 10 -8.16 -13.83 8.44
N ILE A 11 -7.06 -14.05 7.73
CA ILE A 11 -6.41 -15.36 7.58
C ILE A 11 -5.08 -15.33 8.32
N LEU A 12 -4.84 -16.34 9.15
CA LEU A 12 -3.57 -16.58 9.81
C LEU A 12 -2.78 -17.64 9.06
N ILE A 13 -1.50 -17.37 8.86
CA ILE A 13 -0.57 -18.25 8.16
C ILE A 13 0.61 -18.53 9.08
N PRO A 14 0.88 -19.79 9.45
CA PRO A 14 2.00 -20.15 10.34
C PRO A 14 3.33 -20.10 9.59
N TYR A 15 4.24 -19.24 10.02
CA TYR A 15 5.55 -19.05 9.37
C TYR A 15 6.66 -20.01 9.86
N ASN A 16 6.36 -20.84 10.85
CA ASN A 16 7.27 -21.88 11.33
C ASN A 16 7.27 -23.16 10.50
N LEU A 17 6.46 -23.22 9.44
CA LEU A 17 6.44 -24.31 8.47
C LEU A 17 7.39 -24.01 7.29
N PRO A 18 7.90 -25.06 6.60
CA PRO A 18 8.65 -24.86 5.36
C PRO A 18 7.85 -24.10 4.30
N PRO A 19 8.49 -23.23 3.48
CA PRO A 19 7.79 -22.36 2.53
C PRO A 19 6.82 -23.09 1.58
N TRP A 20 7.15 -24.30 1.14
CA TRP A 20 6.29 -25.11 0.26
C TRP A 20 5.05 -25.69 0.95
N LEU A 21 4.98 -25.66 2.28
CA LEU A 21 3.80 -26.05 3.06
C LEU A 21 2.96 -24.83 3.46
N VAL A 22 3.62 -23.75 3.87
CA VAL A 22 2.98 -22.52 4.33
C VAL A 22 1.91 -21.99 3.36
N ILE A 23 2.16 -22.11 2.06
CA ILE A 23 1.26 -21.61 1.01
C ILE A 23 0.13 -22.58 0.65
N LYS A 24 0.05 -23.74 1.29
CA LYS A 24 -1.02 -24.73 1.02
C LYS A 24 -2.24 -24.46 1.89
N GLU A 25 -3.42 -24.58 1.26
CA GLU A 25 -4.72 -24.34 1.88
C GLU A 25 -4.93 -24.98 3.27
N PRO A 26 -4.52 -26.24 3.54
CA PRO A 26 -4.72 -26.87 4.85
C PRO A 26 -4.05 -26.16 6.03
N TYR A 27 -3.07 -25.31 5.75
CA TYR A 27 -2.33 -24.56 6.78
C TYR A 27 -2.84 -23.13 6.98
N PHE A 28 -3.88 -22.72 6.22
CA PHE A 28 -4.52 -21.44 6.40
C PHE A 28 -5.61 -21.54 7.46
N THR A 29 -5.55 -20.66 8.43
CA THR A 29 -6.60 -20.59 9.46
C THR A 29 -7.43 -19.33 9.24
N LEU A 30 -8.72 -19.50 8.96
CA LEU A 30 -9.65 -18.38 8.92
C LEU A 30 -9.99 -17.98 10.36
N SER A 31 -9.40 -16.89 10.83
CA SER A 31 -9.65 -16.34 12.15
C SER A 31 -11.03 -15.65 12.23
N SER A 32 -11.34 -14.82 11.24
CA SER A 32 -12.65 -14.17 11.17
C SER A 32 -13.01 -13.78 9.75
N LEU A 33 -14.32 -13.63 9.51
CA LEU A 33 -14.87 -13.10 8.28
C LEU A 33 -15.70 -11.88 8.61
N ILE A 34 -15.22 -10.70 8.20
CA ILE A 34 -15.88 -9.43 8.49
C ILE A 34 -16.88 -9.15 7.36
N PRO A 35 -18.20 -9.27 7.62
CA PRO A 35 -19.23 -8.92 6.65
C PRO A 35 -19.42 -7.41 6.62
N SER A 36 -19.35 -6.80 5.45
CA SER A 36 -19.58 -5.36 5.35
C SER A 36 -20.12 -4.99 3.97
N PRO A 37 -21.24 -4.27 3.89
CA PRO A 37 -21.68 -3.69 2.62
C PRO A 37 -20.74 -2.58 2.14
N HIS A 38 -19.89 -2.05 3.04
CA HIS A 38 -18.88 -1.04 2.78
C HIS A 38 -17.57 -1.44 3.45
N GLN A 39 -16.48 -0.75 3.10
CA GLN A 39 -15.21 -0.95 3.79
C GLN A 39 -15.36 -0.68 5.29
N PRO A 40 -14.81 -1.55 6.17
CA PRO A 40 -14.92 -1.39 7.62
C PRO A 40 -14.23 -0.12 8.15
N GLY A 41 -13.29 0.45 7.37
CA GLY A 41 -12.57 1.66 7.75
C GLY A 41 -11.90 1.53 9.12
N ASN A 42 -12.03 2.55 9.95
CA ASN A 42 -11.46 2.55 11.31
C ASN A 42 -12.13 1.53 12.24
N GLU A 43 -13.34 1.06 11.91
CA GLU A 43 -14.09 0.08 12.72
C GLU A 43 -13.50 -1.33 12.63
N ILE A 44 -12.56 -1.58 11.72
CA ILE A 44 -11.88 -2.87 11.61
C ILE A 44 -11.25 -3.32 12.95
N ASP A 45 -10.85 -2.37 13.80
CA ASP A 45 -10.26 -2.65 15.10
C ASP A 45 -11.24 -3.36 16.06
N ILE A 46 -12.56 -3.17 15.89
CA ILE A 46 -13.58 -3.87 16.67
C ILE A 46 -13.56 -5.35 16.32
N TYR A 47 -13.49 -5.64 15.02
CA TYR A 47 -13.48 -7.02 14.52
C TYR A 47 -12.16 -7.72 14.80
N LEU A 48 -11.04 -6.99 14.82
CA LEU A 48 -9.73 -7.55 15.16
C LEU A 48 -9.51 -7.72 16.67
N LYS A 49 -10.37 -7.12 17.52
CA LYS A 49 -10.17 -7.15 18.96
C LYS A 49 -10.08 -8.58 19.53
N PRO A 50 -10.98 -9.53 19.21
CA PRO A 50 -10.87 -10.90 19.73
C PRO A 50 -9.52 -11.55 19.38
N LEU A 51 -9.08 -11.42 18.12
CA LEU A 51 -7.79 -11.96 17.68
C LEU A 51 -6.61 -11.33 18.45
N VAL A 52 -6.68 -10.02 18.70
CA VAL A 52 -5.60 -9.31 19.44
C VAL A 52 -5.59 -9.76 20.90
N ASP A 53 -6.75 -10.00 21.51
CA ASP A 53 -6.83 -10.49 22.89
C ASP A 53 -6.25 -11.91 23.01
N GLU A 54 -6.55 -12.81 22.07
CA GLU A 54 -5.96 -14.17 21.98
C GLU A 54 -4.43 -14.11 21.74
N LEU A 55 -3.97 -13.25 20.83
CA LEU A 55 -2.53 -13.09 20.57
C LEU A 55 -1.77 -12.52 21.78
N LYS A 56 -2.43 -11.75 22.64
CA LYS A 56 -1.84 -11.30 23.92
C LYS A 56 -1.67 -12.48 24.87
N GLU A 57 -2.71 -13.28 25.06
CA GLU A 57 -2.66 -14.49 25.90
C GLU A 57 -1.57 -15.44 25.43
N LEU A 58 -1.53 -15.73 24.11
CA LEU A 58 -0.50 -16.58 23.50
C LEU A 58 0.92 -16.06 23.68
N TRP A 59 1.09 -14.72 23.74
CA TRP A 59 2.41 -14.10 23.95
C TRP A 59 2.80 -14.04 25.43
N GLU A 60 1.87 -13.66 26.32
CA GLU A 60 2.16 -13.36 27.73
C GLU A 60 2.14 -14.64 28.58
N GLU A 61 1.14 -15.51 28.36
CA GLU A 61 0.91 -16.68 29.17
C GLU A 61 1.15 -17.99 28.43
N GLY A 62 0.85 -18.02 27.13
CA GLY A 62 0.82 -19.23 26.32
C GLY A 62 -0.38 -20.12 26.67
N VAL A 63 -0.65 -21.11 25.84
CA VAL A 63 -1.78 -22.05 26.00
C VAL A 63 -1.28 -23.49 26.08
N GLU A 64 -1.73 -24.22 27.08
CA GLU A 64 -1.42 -25.63 27.22
C GLU A 64 -1.99 -26.41 26.03
N THR A 65 -1.13 -27.07 25.28
CA THR A 65 -1.46 -27.72 24.02
C THR A 65 -0.91 -29.15 24.02
N TYR A 66 -1.68 -30.07 23.47
CA TYR A 66 -1.27 -31.47 23.33
C TYR A 66 -0.70 -31.71 21.93
N ASP A 67 0.54 -32.20 21.87
CA ASP A 67 1.14 -32.68 20.62
C ASP A 67 0.82 -34.17 20.43
N ALA A 68 -0.01 -34.44 19.43
CA ALA A 68 -0.43 -35.84 19.13
C ALA A 68 0.72 -36.72 18.60
N TYR A 69 1.78 -36.13 18.06
CA TYR A 69 2.93 -36.87 17.55
C TYR A 69 3.88 -37.32 18.67
N SER A 70 4.31 -36.37 19.49
CA SER A 70 5.17 -36.68 20.67
C SER A 70 4.40 -37.26 21.83
N LYS A 71 3.06 -37.13 21.85
CA LYS A 71 2.14 -37.51 22.96
C LYS A 71 2.44 -36.74 24.24
N GLU A 72 2.92 -35.52 24.12
CA GLU A 72 3.29 -34.67 25.24
C GLU A 72 2.46 -33.39 25.27
N HIS A 73 2.29 -32.84 26.45
CA HIS A 73 1.75 -31.48 26.60
C HIS A 73 2.87 -30.49 26.58
N PHE A 74 2.64 -29.38 25.88
CA PHE A 74 3.57 -28.25 25.81
C PHE A 74 2.83 -26.93 25.90
N LYS A 75 3.54 -25.88 26.29
CA LYS A 75 3.00 -24.54 26.33
C LYS A 75 3.21 -23.85 24.96
N MET A 76 2.14 -23.70 24.22
CA MET A 76 2.18 -23.03 22.92
C MET A 76 2.20 -21.51 23.12
N CYS A 77 3.25 -20.87 22.61
CA CYS A 77 3.35 -19.41 22.52
C CYS A 77 3.38 -18.99 21.07
N ALA A 78 2.76 -17.85 20.76
CA ALA A 78 2.74 -17.34 19.41
C ALA A 78 2.93 -15.80 19.36
N THR A 79 3.41 -15.32 18.23
CA THR A 79 3.57 -13.89 17.95
C THR A 79 3.17 -13.59 16.53
N LEU A 80 2.47 -12.49 16.32
CA LEU A 80 2.21 -11.98 14.99
C LEU A 80 3.48 -11.35 14.41
N LEU A 81 3.99 -11.87 13.30
CA LEU A 81 5.21 -11.37 12.68
C LEU A 81 4.96 -10.05 11.94
N TRP A 82 3.98 -10.04 11.05
CA TRP A 82 3.52 -8.88 10.27
C TRP A 82 2.12 -9.14 9.73
N THR A 83 1.53 -8.15 9.13
CA THR A 83 0.28 -8.27 8.38
C THR A 83 0.51 -7.99 6.90
N ILE A 84 -0.28 -8.58 6.02
CA ILE A 84 -0.22 -8.40 4.56
C ILE A 84 -1.59 -7.91 4.10
N HIS A 85 -1.60 -6.84 3.30
CA HIS A 85 -2.83 -6.22 2.83
C HIS A 85 -2.67 -5.65 1.41
N ASP A 86 -3.79 -5.45 0.73
CA ASP A 86 -3.86 -4.47 -0.33
C ASP A 86 -3.74 -3.04 0.24
N TYR A 87 -3.62 -2.04 -0.62
CA TYR A 87 -3.38 -0.66 -0.15
C TYR A 87 -4.55 -0.06 0.66
N PRO A 88 -5.83 -0.31 0.32
CA PRO A 88 -6.97 0.01 1.18
C PRO A 88 -6.96 -0.70 2.54
N GLY A 89 -6.69 -1.99 2.54
CA GLY A 89 -6.57 -2.78 3.77
C GLY A 89 -5.44 -2.29 4.67
N PHE A 90 -4.29 -1.95 4.09
CA PHE A 90 -3.19 -1.32 4.82
C PHE A 90 -3.64 -0.07 5.57
N SER A 91 -4.40 0.83 4.93
CA SER A 91 -4.93 2.02 5.60
C SER A 91 -5.82 1.69 6.79
N ASN A 92 -6.73 0.73 6.61
CA ASN A 92 -7.69 0.36 7.64
C ASN A 92 -7.02 -0.29 8.86
N VAL A 93 -6.03 -1.17 8.64
CA VAL A 93 -5.36 -1.90 9.72
C VAL A 93 -4.25 -1.09 10.37
N SER A 94 -3.39 -0.45 9.58
CA SER A 94 -2.29 0.34 10.13
C SER A 94 -2.74 1.64 10.78
N GLY A 95 -3.83 2.23 10.28
CA GLY A 95 -4.26 3.58 10.63
C GLY A 95 -3.51 4.67 9.88
N TRP A 96 -2.66 4.32 8.90
CA TRP A 96 -1.97 5.29 8.05
C TRP A 96 -2.87 5.78 6.92
N ARG A 97 -2.82 7.09 6.64
CA ARG A 97 -3.58 7.66 5.53
C ARG A 97 -2.95 7.31 4.19
N THR A 98 -3.67 6.61 3.33
CA THR A 98 -3.22 6.19 2.00
C THR A 98 -3.68 7.10 0.86
N LYS A 99 -4.26 8.26 1.19
CA LYS A 99 -4.71 9.27 0.21
C LYS A 99 -4.13 10.64 0.56
N GLY A 100 -3.86 11.45 -0.47
CA GLY A 100 -3.32 12.79 -0.33
C GLY A 100 -1.79 12.84 -0.42
N TYR A 101 -1.23 14.02 -0.19
CA TYR A 101 0.21 14.29 -0.39
C TYR A 101 1.13 13.46 0.53
N HIS A 102 0.73 13.17 1.75
CA HIS A 102 1.51 12.42 2.75
C HIS A 102 1.14 10.94 2.83
N SER A 103 0.62 10.34 1.77
CA SER A 103 0.14 8.96 1.81
C SER A 103 1.25 7.90 1.76
N CYS A 104 2.47 8.24 1.41
CA CYS A 104 3.59 7.31 1.47
C CYS A 104 4.04 7.07 2.92
N TYR A 105 3.82 5.86 3.42
CA TYR A 105 4.22 5.47 4.78
C TYR A 105 5.75 5.55 4.97
N THR A 106 6.52 5.17 3.96
CA THR A 106 7.98 5.18 4.01
C THR A 106 8.54 6.60 4.02
N CYS A 107 7.97 7.53 3.22
CA CYS A 107 8.38 8.94 3.21
C CYS A 107 7.93 9.67 4.47
N ASN A 108 6.83 9.25 5.06
CA ASN A 108 6.25 9.79 6.28
C ASN A 108 6.01 11.31 6.23
N GLU A 109 6.77 12.10 7.00
CA GLU A 109 6.65 13.57 7.05
C GLU A 109 7.31 14.26 5.85
N GLU A 110 8.21 13.59 5.15
CA GLU A 110 8.90 14.11 3.99
C GLU A 110 7.97 14.12 2.77
N LEU A 111 7.82 15.26 2.12
CA LEU A 111 6.90 15.44 1.01
C LEU A 111 7.62 15.25 -0.33
N TYR A 112 7.38 14.11 -0.98
CA TYR A 112 7.87 13.79 -2.32
C TYR A 112 6.73 13.56 -3.32
N SER A 113 5.62 14.25 -3.12
CA SER A 113 4.43 14.13 -3.96
C SER A 113 4.05 15.45 -4.60
N GLU A 114 3.53 15.38 -5.82
CA GLU A 114 3.02 16.51 -6.57
C GLU A 114 1.58 16.27 -7.04
N ALA A 115 0.83 17.36 -7.20
CA ALA A 115 -0.48 17.32 -7.82
C ALA A 115 -0.30 17.28 -9.35
N PHE A 116 -0.88 16.28 -9.97
CA PHE A 116 -1.03 16.13 -11.41
C PHE A 116 -2.47 16.44 -11.82
N GLU A 117 -2.74 16.54 -13.11
CA GLU A 117 -4.05 16.87 -13.67
C GLU A 117 -5.20 15.97 -13.15
N SER A 118 -4.90 14.72 -12.83
CA SER A 118 -5.93 13.76 -12.40
C SER A 118 -5.65 13.06 -11.09
N LYS A 119 -4.46 13.24 -10.52
CA LYS A 119 -4.03 12.47 -9.33
C LYS A 119 -2.90 13.18 -8.60
N ILE A 120 -2.62 12.70 -7.39
CA ILE A 120 -1.37 13.01 -6.69
C ILE A 120 -0.39 11.88 -7.01
N GLY A 121 0.77 12.23 -7.52
CA GLY A 121 1.86 11.29 -7.81
C GLY A 121 3.02 11.45 -6.84
N PHE A 122 3.74 10.36 -6.62
CA PHE A 122 4.98 10.37 -5.86
C PHE A 122 6.15 10.41 -6.83
N ILE A 123 6.90 11.48 -6.76
CA ILE A 123 8.07 11.73 -7.59
C ILE A 123 9.36 11.55 -6.79
N ASN A 124 10.52 11.77 -7.41
CA ASN A 124 11.81 11.75 -6.73
C ASN A 124 12.26 10.40 -6.16
N HIS A 125 11.80 9.28 -6.74
CA HIS A 125 12.24 7.95 -6.35
C HIS A 125 13.76 7.77 -6.37
N ARG A 126 14.48 8.55 -7.19
CA ARG A 126 15.95 8.58 -7.23
C ARG A 126 16.59 9.02 -5.91
N ALA A 127 15.85 9.74 -5.07
CA ALA A 127 16.32 10.15 -3.74
C ALA A 127 16.57 8.97 -2.78
N TYR A 128 15.93 7.80 -3.03
CA TYR A 128 16.17 6.58 -2.26
C TYR A 128 17.51 5.89 -2.59
N LEU A 129 18.03 6.14 -3.77
CA LEU A 129 19.29 5.55 -4.21
C LEU A 129 20.47 6.12 -3.43
N PRO A 130 21.57 5.36 -3.25
CA PRO A 130 22.80 5.88 -2.66
C PRO A 130 23.28 7.15 -3.37
N MET A 131 23.87 8.09 -2.62
CA MET A 131 24.27 9.40 -3.18
C MET A 131 25.16 9.30 -4.42
N LYS A 132 26.02 8.27 -4.49
CA LYS A 132 26.94 8.03 -5.62
C LYS A 132 26.31 7.16 -6.74
N HIS A 133 25.03 6.82 -6.66
CA HIS A 133 24.40 5.94 -7.64
C HIS A 133 24.28 6.65 -9.00
N HIS A 134 24.62 5.95 -10.11
CA HIS A 134 24.64 6.54 -11.45
C HIS A 134 23.30 7.14 -11.90
N TRP A 135 22.18 6.52 -11.53
CA TRP A 135 20.85 7.05 -11.83
C TRP A 135 20.56 8.41 -11.19
N ARG A 136 21.17 8.75 -10.05
CA ARG A 136 21.03 10.08 -9.46
C ARG A 136 21.71 11.15 -10.31
N HIS A 137 22.78 10.79 -11.02
CA HIS A 137 23.54 11.67 -11.90
C HIS A 137 23.01 11.67 -13.34
N SER A 138 22.07 10.76 -13.66
CA SER A 138 21.47 10.72 -14.99
C SER A 138 20.61 11.94 -15.27
N ARG A 139 20.79 12.54 -16.46
CA ARG A 139 19.98 13.64 -16.97
C ARG A 139 18.89 13.18 -17.94
N LEU A 140 18.75 11.88 -18.16
CA LEU A 140 17.83 11.31 -19.14
C LEU A 140 16.33 11.53 -18.81
N HIS A 141 16.02 11.89 -17.57
CA HIS A 141 14.62 12.11 -17.16
C HIS A 141 14.16 13.54 -17.45
N ASN A 142 14.65 14.49 -16.65
CA ASN A 142 14.24 15.90 -16.69
C ASN A 142 15.41 16.85 -16.97
N GLY A 143 16.52 16.35 -17.45
CA GLY A 143 17.73 17.13 -17.69
C GLY A 143 18.53 17.46 -16.43
N LEU A 144 18.05 17.10 -15.23
CA LEU A 144 18.63 17.47 -13.94
C LEU A 144 19.19 16.27 -13.19
N TRP A 145 20.20 16.51 -12.36
CA TRP A 145 20.68 15.53 -11.40
C TRP A 145 19.80 15.53 -10.15
N GLU A 146 19.64 14.34 -9.53
CA GLU A 146 18.99 14.22 -8.25
C GLU A 146 19.93 14.68 -7.13
N LYS A 147 19.67 15.86 -6.58
CA LYS A 147 20.50 16.51 -5.55
C LYS A 147 19.94 16.34 -4.13
N MET A 148 18.71 15.87 -4.00
CA MET A 148 18.08 15.74 -2.70
C MET A 148 18.88 14.81 -1.81
N LYS A 149 18.89 15.09 -0.50
CA LYS A 149 19.48 14.19 0.48
C LYS A 149 18.85 12.81 0.37
N ARG A 150 19.67 11.75 0.53
CA ARG A 150 19.14 10.40 0.50
C ARG A 150 18.06 10.24 1.59
N PHE A 151 16.93 9.72 1.18
CA PHE A 151 15.87 9.38 2.11
C PHE A 151 16.31 8.20 3.00
N LEU A 152 16.03 8.28 4.28
CA LEU A 152 16.26 7.21 5.26
C LEU A 152 14.94 6.93 5.96
N GLU A 153 14.62 5.64 6.11
CA GLU A 153 13.46 5.24 6.90
C GLU A 153 13.51 5.82 8.32
N LEU A 154 12.37 6.25 8.82
CA LEU A 154 12.28 6.75 10.18
C LEU A 154 12.59 5.64 11.20
N PRO A 155 13.38 5.95 12.23
CA PRO A 155 13.55 5.04 13.36
C PRO A 155 12.19 4.72 14.02
N VAL A 156 12.05 3.49 14.53
CA VAL A 156 10.81 3.02 15.20
C VAL A 156 10.37 3.98 16.32
N GLY A 157 11.33 4.54 17.08
CA GLY A 157 11.04 5.51 18.13
C GLY A 157 10.35 6.78 17.63
N LYS A 158 10.72 7.28 16.45
CA LYS A 158 10.07 8.44 15.86
C LYS A 158 8.62 8.17 15.43
N ILE A 159 8.36 6.97 14.92
CA ILE A 159 6.99 6.52 14.62
C ILE A 159 6.17 6.45 15.92
N GLN A 160 6.76 5.93 16.99
CA GLN A 160 6.10 5.85 18.29
C GLN A 160 5.78 7.25 18.84
N GLU A 161 6.69 8.20 18.75
CA GLU A 161 6.47 9.60 19.15
C GLU A 161 5.28 10.23 18.39
N GLN A 162 5.11 9.91 17.09
CA GLN A 162 3.95 10.37 16.31
C GLN A 162 2.65 9.76 16.82
N LEU A 163 2.66 8.46 17.11
CA LEU A 163 1.48 7.74 17.60
C LEU A 163 1.07 8.17 19.00
N ASP A 164 2.02 8.47 19.87
CA ASP A 164 1.77 8.93 21.24
C ASP A 164 1.09 10.32 21.28
N ARG A 165 1.25 11.12 20.21
CA ARG A 165 0.53 12.39 20.04
C ARG A 165 -0.91 12.22 19.54
N MET A 166 -1.27 11.00 19.11
CA MET A 166 -2.62 10.75 18.61
C MET A 166 -3.62 10.68 19.76
N PRO A 167 -4.75 11.34 19.63
CA PRO A 167 -5.79 11.26 20.66
C PRO A 167 -6.38 9.84 20.71
N ASN A 168 -6.71 9.38 21.93
CA ASN A 168 -7.36 8.09 22.11
C ASN A 168 -8.69 8.03 21.35
N ILE A 169 -8.87 6.97 20.55
CA ILE A 169 -10.12 6.67 19.86
C ILE A 169 -10.88 5.64 20.67
N ILE A 170 -12.14 5.96 20.97
CA ILE A 170 -13.08 4.96 21.48
C ILE A 170 -13.51 4.11 20.29
N LEU A 171 -13.34 2.80 20.36
CA LEU A 171 -13.73 1.89 19.28
C LEU A 171 -15.23 2.02 18.99
N GLY A 172 -15.59 1.96 17.73
CA GLY A 172 -16.97 2.05 17.25
C GLY A 172 -17.41 3.46 16.89
N LYS A 173 -18.73 3.59 16.64
CA LYS A 173 -19.38 4.85 16.22
C LYS A 173 -19.63 5.80 17.40
N HIS A 174 -18.68 5.95 18.31
CA HIS A 174 -18.86 6.82 19.47
C HIS A 174 -18.96 8.30 19.06
N PRO A 175 -19.92 9.07 19.59
CA PRO A 175 -20.13 10.47 19.21
C PRO A 175 -18.90 11.37 19.38
N SER A 176 -18.05 11.10 20.37
CA SER A 176 -16.82 11.85 20.60
C SER A 176 -15.81 11.72 19.46
N ASN A 177 -15.89 10.66 18.66
CA ASN A 177 -15.00 10.46 17.49
C ASN A 177 -15.31 11.49 16.38
N LYS A 178 -16.51 12.04 16.30
CA LYS A 178 -16.93 13.06 15.32
C LYS A 178 -16.41 14.47 15.63
N LYS A 179 -16.14 14.77 16.89
CA LYS A 179 -15.74 16.12 17.38
C LYS A 179 -14.22 16.33 17.39
N ARG A 180 -13.45 15.42 16.78
CA ARG A 180 -12.00 15.48 16.82
C ARG A 180 -11.48 16.64 15.98
N GLN A 181 -10.83 17.58 16.62
CA GLN A 181 -9.86 18.44 15.95
C GLN A 181 -8.53 17.69 15.86
N LEU A 182 -8.16 17.31 14.65
CA LEU A 182 -6.83 16.80 14.39
C LEU A 182 -5.88 17.99 14.43
N ILE A 183 -5.02 18.06 15.43
CA ILE A 183 -4.01 19.11 15.55
C ILE A 183 -2.93 18.84 14.51
N GLY A 184 -2.75 19.78 13.58
CA GLY A 184 -1.83 19.66 12.44
C GLY A 184 -2.42 18.91 11.23
N LYS A 185 -1.55 18.41 10.37
CA LYS A 185 -1.90 17.50 9.24
C LYS A 185 -1.41 16.08 9.57
N PRO A 186 -2.11 15.34 10.45
CA PRO A 186 -1.62 14.04 10.84
C PRO A 186 -1.69 13.07 9.67
N ASN A 187 -0.62 12.33 9.45
CA ASN A 187 -0.60 11.22 8.51
C ASN A 187 -1.37 10.02 9.08
N TRP A 188 -1.50 9.94 10.40
CA TRP A 188 -2.23 8.89 11.10
C TRP A 188 -3.72 9.24 11.24
N LEU A 189 -4.57 8.27 10.95
CA LEU A 189 -6.03 8.35 11.17
C LEU A 189 -6.42 7.83 12.55
N LYS A 190 -5.68 6.84 13.03
CA LYS A 190 -5.84 6.17 14.33
C LYS A 190 -4.56 5.50 14.77
N VAL A 191 -4.48 5.09 16.02
CA VAL A 191 -3.52 4.09 16.49
C VAL A 191 -4.14 2.72 16.28
N SER A 192 -3.49 1.83 15.50
CA SER A 192 -3.98 0.48 15.25
C SER A 192 -4.14 -0.31 16.55
N ILE A 193 -5.17 -1.15 16.64
CA ILE A 193 -5.37 -2.05 17.78
C ILE A 193 -4.18 -2.99 18.02
N LEU A 194 -3.41 -3.30 16.97
CA LEU A 194 -2.21 -4.12 17.06
C LEU A 194 -1.12 -3.55 18.00
N TYR A 195 -1.16 -2.23 18.25
CA TYR A 195 -0.26 -1.62 19.25
C TYR A 195 -0.57 -2.00 20.70
N LYS A 196 -1.66 -2.74 20.96
CA LYS A 196 -1.91 -3.38 22.24
C LYS A 196 -1.03 -4.60 22.48
N LEU A 197 -0.45 -5.18 21.42
CA LEU A 197 0.54 -6.25 21.51
C LEU A 197 1.89 -5.65 21.91
N LEU A 198 2.43 -6.02 23.07
CA LEU A 198 3.62 -5.39 23.65
C LEU A 198 4.83 -5.45 22.71
N TYR A 199 4.99 -6.55 22.01
CA TYR A 199 6.09 -6.75 21.05
C TYR A 199 5.93 -5.95 19.75
N TRP A 200 4.69 -5.52 19.39
CA TRP A 200 4.41 -4.85 18.11
C TRP A 200 5.12 -3.51 17.97
N LYS A 201 5.23 -2.77 19.07
CA LYS A 201 5.90 -1.46 19.10
C LYS A 201 7.33 -1.53 18.57
N ASN A 202 8.06 -2.60 18.91
CA ASN A 202 9.48 -2.75 18.61
C ASN A 202 9.76 -3.36 17.23
N LYS A 203 8.73 -3.82 16.51
CA LYS A 203 8.91 -4.40 15.18
C LYS A 203 9.28 -3.31 14.17
N LYS A 204 10.34 -3.56 13.41
CA LYS A 204 10.74 -2.72 12.28
C LYS A 204 9.73 -2.87 11.14
N LEU A 205 9.40 -4.09 10.79
CA LEU A 205 8.40 -4.44 9.78
C LEU A 205 7.09 -4.82 10.47
N LYS A 206 6.04 -4.04 10.23
CA LYS A 206 4.71 -4.24 10.82
C LYS A 206 3.66 -4.64 9.79
N HIS A 207 3.67 -3.97 8.66
CA HIS A 207 2.68 -4.13 7.61
C HIS A 207 3.38 -4.26 6.26
N ASN A 208 2.97 -5.25 5.50
CA ASN A 208 3.40 -5.47 4.12
C ASN A 208 2.24 -5.21 3.15
N ILE A 209 2.59 -4.80 1.96
CA ILE A 209 1.64 -4.72 0.85
C ILE A 209 1.61 -6.08 0.14
N ASP A 210 0.43 -6.51 -0.26
CA ASP A 210 0.23 -7.71 -1.07
C ASP A 210 0.91 -7.55 -2.43
N VAL A 211 1.98 -8.32 -2.62
CA VAL A 211 2.81 -8.27 -3.82
C VAL A 211 2.03 -8.73 -5.05
N VAL A 212 1.18 -9.76 -4.92
CA VAL A 212 0.37 -10.28 -6.03
C VAL A 212 -0.61 -9.22 -6.53
N HIS A 213 -1.24 -8.47 -5.60
CA HIS A 213 -2.12 -7.37 -5.96
C HIS A 213 -1.37 -6.22 -6.66
N VAL A 214 -0.15 -5.91 -6.21
CA VAL A 214 0.71 -4.90 -6.85
C VAL A 214 1.11 -5.34 -8.26
N GLU A 215 1.57 -6.57 -8.42
CA GLU A 215 1.96 -7.14 -9.72
C GLU A 215 0.78 -7.15 -10.70
N LYS A 216 -0.41 -7.55 -10.24
CA LYS A 216 -1.63 -7.47 -11.04
C LYS A 216 -1.90 -6.05 -11.54
N ASN A 217 -1.83 -5.04 -10.65
CA ASN A 217 -2.08 -3.65 -11.01
C ASN A 217 -1.03 -3.11 -12.00
N ILE A 218 0.23 -3.49 -11.85
CA ILE A 218 1.31 -3.14 -12.78
C ILE A 218 1.07 -3.79 -14.13
N SER A 219 0.79 -5.09 -14.16
CA SER A 219 0.51 -5.84 -15.39
C SER A 219 -0.69 -5.26 -16.14
N GLU A 220 -1.82 -5.03 -15.45
CA GLU A 220 -3.00 -4.42 -16.05
C GLU A 220 -2.72 -3.02 -16.64
N SER A 221 -1.92 -2.22 -15.93
CA SER A 221 -1.53 -0.88 -16.40
C SER A 221 -0.60 -0.96 -17.62
N THR A 222 0.33 -1.92 -17.61
CA THR A 222 1.30 -2.12 -18.70
C THR A 222 0.60 -2.62 -19.95
N TYR A 223 -0.15 -3.71 -19.87
CA TYR A 223 -0.90 -4.25 -21.02
C TYR A 223 -1.95 -3.28 -21.51
N GLY A 224 -2.67 -2.62 -20.58
CA GLY A 224 -3.65 -1.60 -20.95
C GLY A 224 -3.06 -0.45 -21.74
N THR A 225 -1.82 -0.06 -21.44
CA THR A 225 -1.12 1.03 -22.16
C THR A 225 -0.53 0.55 -23.49
N LEU A 226 0.11 -0.63 -23.52
CA LEU A 226 0.65 -1.23 -24.75
C LEU A 226 -0.43 -1.46 -25.79
N LEU A 227 -1.55 -2.03 -25.37
CA LEU A 227 -2.67 -2.40 -26.25
C LEU A 227 -3.69 -1.27 -26.45
N GLY A 228 -3.52 -0.13 -25.79
CA GLY A 228 -4.43 1.02 -25.88
C GLY A 228 -5.84 0.70 -25.37
N ILE A 229 -6.00 -0.17 -24.35
CA ILE A 229 -7.30 -0.59 -23.82
C ILE A 229 -7.96 0.61 -23.12
N GLU A 230 -9.17 0.94 -23.53
CA GLU A 230 -9.95 2.02 -22.94
C GLU A 230 -10.15 1.81 -21.43
N GLY A 231 -9.99 2.88 -20.65
CA GLY A 231 -10.09 2.86 -19.18
C GLY A 231 -8.88 2.25 -18.45
N LYS A 232 -8.03 1.48 -19.15
CA LYS A 232 -6.80 0.91 -18.56
C LYS A 232 -5.51 1.57 -19.09
N ASN A 233 -5.60 2.23 -20.23
CA ASN A 233 -4.49 2.99 -20.82
C ASN A 233 -4.05 4.14 -19.88
N LYS A 234 -2.76 4.22 -19.59
CA LYS A 234 -2.17 5.30 -18.79
C LYS A 234 -1.61 6.44 -19.64
N ASP A 235 -1.54 6.26 -20.96
CA ASP A 235 -1.11 7.26 -21.91
C ASP A 235 -2.30 8.15 -22.31
N THR A 236 -2.77 8.95 -21.36
CA THR A 236 -3.90 9.86 -21.54
C THR A 236 -3.41 11.29 -21.79
N ASP A 237 -4.26 12.15 -22.37
CA ASP A 237 -3.93 13.55 -22.65
C ASP A 237 -3.50 14.28 -21.36
N LYS A 238 -4.17 14.00 -20.23
CA LYS A 238 -3.78 14.54 -18.92
C LYS A 238 -2.37 14.12 -18.51
N THR A 239 -2.01 12.86 -18.79
CA THR A 239 -0.65 12.37 -18.51
C THR A 239 0.39 13.06 -19.39
N LEU A 240 0.06 13.37 -20.64
CA LEU A 240 0.97 14.09 -21.55
C LEU A 240 1.13 15.55 -21.14
N ILE A 241 0.07 16.20 -20.66
CA ILE A 241 0.13 17.54 -20.03
C ILE A 241 1.03 17.51 -18.80
N ASP A 242 0.87 16.50 -17.91
CA ASP A 242 1.74 16.33 -16.75
C ASP A 242 3.21 16.17 -17.15
N LEU A 243 3.51 15.37 -18.17
CA LEU A 243 4.88 15.21 -18.70
C LEU A 243 5.44 16.53 -19.24
N GLN A 244 4.60 17.32 -19.90
CA GLN A 244 4.97 18.65 -20.40
C GLN A 244 5.25 19.63 -19.25
N ASN A 245 4.40 19.67 -18.24
CA ASN A 245 4.57 20.53 -17.07
C ASN A 245 5.83 20.18 -16.28
N MET A 246 6.14 18.90 -16.17
CA MET A 246 7.37 18.39 -15.54
C MET A 246 8.61 18.51 -16.42
N ASN A 247 8.47 18.94 -17.67
CA ASN A 247 9.54 18.98 -18.67
C ASN A 247 10.20 17.60 -18.92
N PHE A 248 9.38 16.54 -18.93
CA PHE A 248 9.80 15.16 -19.18
C PHE A 248 9.43 14.72 -20.59
N ARG A 249 10.27 13.88 -21.23
CA ARG A 249 9.97 13.21 -22.49
C ARG A 249 9.37 14.15 -23.55
N HIS A 250 10.11 15.17 -23.95
CA HIS A 250 9.68 16.20 -24.91
C HIS A 250 9.04 15.64 -26.19
N THR A 251 9.42 14.42 -26.60
CA THR A 251 8.84 13.74 -27.77
C THR A 251 7.38 13.35 -27.60
N LEU A 252 6.88 13.33 -26.37
CA LEU A 252 5.50 13.00 -26.01
C LEU A 252 4.68 14.24 -25.62
N HIS A 253 5.23 15.44 -25.73
CA HIS A 253 4.49 16.67 -25.45
C HIS A 253 3.41 16.88 -26.52
N LEU A 254 2.23 17.32 -26.09
CA LEU A 254 1.12 17.65 -26.97
C LEU A 254 1.52 18.82 -27.88
N LYS A 255 1.23 18.70 -29.16
CA LYS A 255 1.43 19.78 -30.14
C LYS A 255 0.09 20.44 -30.39
N GLN A 256 -0.01 21.73 -30.04
CA GLN A 256 -1.24 22.50 -30.28
C GLN A 256 -1.26 22.99 -31.70
N HIS A 257 -2.37 22.77 -32.38
CA HIS A 257 -2.65 23.34 -33.70
C HIS A 257 -3.24 24.76 -33.60
N PRO A 258 -3.18 25.56 -34.69
CA PRO A 258 -3.75 26.90 -34.70
C PRO A 258 -5.27 26.94 -34.46
N ASP A 259 -5.96 25.88 -34.73
CA ASP A 259 -7.41 25.70 -34.51
C ASP A 259 -7.75 25.34 -33.06
N GLY A 260 -6.76 25.22 -32.17
CA GLY A 260 -6.92 24.84 -30.77
C GLY A 260 -6.98 23.34 -30.50
N SER A 261 -6.95 22.50 -31.53
CA SER A 261 -6.82 21.06 -31.38
C SER A 261 -5.42 20.65 -30.97
N TYR A 262 -5.28 19.42 -30.43
CA TYR A 262 -3.98 18.89 -30.04
C TYR A 262 -3.67 17.62 -30.85
N ASP A 263 -2.44 17.56 -31.38
CA ASP A 263 -1.88 16.34 -31.91
C ASP A 263 -1.23 15.54 -30.79
N LYS A 264 -1.67 14.28 -30.64
CA LYS A 264 -1.17 13.35 -29.64
C LYS A 264 -0.06 12.50 -30.25
N PRO A 265 1.22 12.75 -29.88
CA PRO A 265 2.31 11.95 -30.39
C PRO A 265 2.19 10.50 -29.89
N ARG A 266 2.38 9.54 -30.79
CA ARG A 266 2.39 8.13 -30.45
C ARG A 266 3.65 7.80 -29.65
N ALA A 267 3.49 7.16 -28.50
CA ALA A 267 4.62 6.64 -27.76
C ALA A 267 5.22 5.41 -28.48
N PHE A 268 6.55 5.29 -28.45
CA PHE A 268 7.26 4.18 -29.13
C PHE A 268 6.88 2.78 -28.60
N PHE A 269 6.34 2.72 -27.39
CA PHE A 269 5.89 1.47 -26.77
C PHE A 269 4.41 1.13 -27.03
N SER A 270 3.63 2.06 -27.61
CA SER A 270 2.21 1.79 -27.92
C SER A 270 2.12 1.04 -29.23
N LEU A 271 1.43 -0.09 -29.23
CA LEU A 271 1.25 -0.91 -30.45
C LEU A 271 0.26 -0.26 -31.39
N SER A 272 0.55 -0.29 -32.70
CA SER A 272 -0.40 0.04 -33.76
C SER A 272 -1.49 -1.03 -33.85
N PRO A 273 -2.62 -0.78 -34.54
CA PRO A 273 -3.66 -1.79 -34.74
C PRO A 273 -3.11 -3.11 -35.30
N ASN A 274 -2.28 -3.06 -36.33
CA ASN A 274 -1.70 -4.28 -36.93
C ASN A 274 -0.74 -5.01 -35.99
N GLU A 275 0.04 -4.26 -35.20
CA GLU A 275 0.93 -4.88 -34.19
C GLU A 275 0.16 -5.50 -33.04
N ARG A 276 -1.02 -4.93 -32.67
CA ARG A 276 -1.92 -5.51 -31.67
C ARG A 276 -2.54 -6.82 -32.19
N ASP A 277 -2.99 -6.84 -33.45
CA ASP A 277 -3.54 -8.03 -34.06
C ASP A 277 -2.50 -9.16 -34.09
N GLY A 278 -1.26 -8.87 -34.52
CA GLY A 278 -0.17 -9.83 -34.46
C GLY A 278 0.21 -10.29 -33.05
N PHE A 279 0.04 -9.43 -32.03
CA PHE A 279 0.22 -9.81 -30.63
C PHE A 279 -0.90 -10.75 -30.15
N TYR A 280 -2.15 -10.53 -30.55
CA TYR A 280 -3.27 -11.41 -30.21
C TYR A 280 -3.17 -12.77 -30.92
N ASP A 281 -2.65 -12.81 -32.15
CA ASP A 281 -2.43 -14.06 -32.88
C ASP A 281 -1.33 -14.92 -32.23
N PHE A 282 -0.41 -14.30 -31.48
CA PHE A 282 0.65 -15.00 -30.76
C PHE A 282 0.18 -15.62 -29.42
N LEU A 283 -0.82 -15.04 -28.76
CA LEU A 283 -1.36 -15.52 -27.48
C LEU A 283 -2.29 -16.72 -27.67
#